data_b57b00d10c80168f6e8d6be051e37829
#
_entry.id   b57b00d10c80168f6e8d6be051e37829
#
_cell.length_a   1.000
_cell.length_b   1.000
_cell.length_c   1.000
_cell.angle_alpha   90.00
_cell.angle_beta   90.00
_cell.angle_gamma   90.00
#
_symmetry.space_group_name_H-M   'P 1'
#
loop_
_entity.id
_entity.type
_entity.pdbx_description
1 polymer ?
#
loop_
_entity_poly.entity_id
_entity_poly.type
_entity_poly.pdbx_seq_one_letter_code
_entity_poly.pdbx_strand_id
1 'polypeptide(L)'
;MRPSVALALLGACVVAALVMSHPLTLALLAIVLLVLLLRTSWRRARLFLIGIAVSSFGLFLIWPLTAHTGSHPLWNGPILPVLGSIDVTREELAAGSVQTLRLATVALAFALAALKIDQDRLVRETRLARRSVLTVALATRLIPTLERDAVGFVEALRGRGVEVEGLRGRSRLLAPLVASSLERAFTLAESMEARGYGRSARPLGARRRANRRECAALAFSVLLVICSLLWL
;
A
#
# COMPACT_ATOMS: atom_id res chain seq x y z
N MET A 1 -18.61 -4.66 -3.25
CA MET A 1 -17.80 -5.66 -2.56
C MET A 1 -17.15 -4.99 -1.37
N ARG A 2 -16.99 -5.70 -0.25
CA ARG A 2 -16.22 -5.18 0.90
C ARG A 2 -14.77 -5.02 0.48
N PRO A 3 -14.09 -3.95 0.87
CA PRO A 3 -12.68 -3.74 0.52
C PRO A 3 -11.78 -4.86 1.07
N SER A 4 -12.11 -5.43 2.23
CA SER A 4 -11.43 -6.58 2.82
C SER A 4 -11.48 -7.84 1.94
N VAL A 5 -12.63 -8.11 1.28
CA VAL A 5 -12.78 -9.25 0.37
C VAL A 5 -12.00 -9.03 -0.94
N ALA A 6 -12.01 -7.79 -1.44
CA ALA A 6 -11.22 -7.44 -2.62
C ALA A 6 -9.71 -7.56 -2.36
N LEU A 7 -9.23 -7.15 -1.18
CA LEU A 7 -7.85 -7.37 -0.74
C LEU A 7 -7.48 -8.84 -0.63
N ALA A 8 -8.35 -9.66 -0.02
CA ALA A 8 -8.11 -11.09 0.09
C ALA A 8 -7.97 -11.76 -1.29
N LEU A 9 -8.84 -11.38 -2.24
CA LEU A 9 -8.80 -11.91 -3.60
C LEU A 9 -7.53 -11.46 -4.35
N LEU A 10 -7.16 -10.20 -4.26
CA LEU A 10 -5.93 -9.69 -4.88
C LEU A 10 -4.68 -10.28 -4.20
N GLY A 11 -4.69 -10.42 -2.87
CA GLY A 11 -3.63 -11.11 -2.14
C GLY A 11 -3.45 -12.56 -2.57
N ALA A 12 -4.55 -13.29 -2.76
CA ALA A 12 -4.53 -14.65 -3.29
C ALA A 12 -3.95 -14.72 -4.72
N CYS A 13 -4.28 -13.74 -5.58
CA CYS A 13 -3.68 -13.65 -6.92
C CYS A 13 -2.17 -13.41 -6.86
N VAL A 14 -1.70 -12.58 -5.91
CA VAL A 14 -0.26 -12.34 -5.70
C VAL A 14 0.44 -13.60 -5.22
N VAL A 15 -0.13 -14.30 -4.23
CA VAL A 15 0.43 -15.58 -3.74
C VAL A 15 0.48 -16.62 -4.85
N ALA A 16 -0.60 -16.75 -5.63
CA ALA A 16 -0.64 -17.67 -6.76
C ALA A 16 0.43 -17.32 -7.82
N ALA A 17 0.64 -16.04 -8.12
CA ALA A 17 1.67 -15.60 -9.06
C ALA A 17 3.10 -15.89 -8.58
N LEU A 18 3.33 -15.87 -7.25
CA LEU A 18 4.64 -16.18 -6.66
C LEU A 18 4.93 -17.69 -6.67
N VAL A 19 3.90 -18.51 -6.45
CA VAL A 19 4.02 -19.98 -6.36
C VAL A 19 4.06 -20.64 -7.73
N MET A 20 3.28 -20.15 -8.70
CA MET A 20 3.22 -20.73 -10.05
C MET A 20 4.53 -20.55 -10.81
N SER A 21 5.05 -21.65 -11.37
CA SER A 21 6.26 -21.69 -12.22
C SER A 21 5.92 -21.78 -13.73
N HIS A 22 4.71 -22.17 -14.10
CA HIS A 22 4.32 -22.33 -15.50
C HIS A 22 4.02 -20.97 -16.18
N PRO A 23 4.69 -20.64 -17.32
CA PRO A 23 4.54 -19.33 -17.97
C PRO A 23 3.13 -19.12 -18.54
N LEU A 24 2.45 -20.16 -18.99
CA LEU A 24 1.10 -20.07 -19.57
C LEU A 24 0.05 -19.64 -18.51
N THR A 25 0.11 -20.20 -17.32
CA THR A 25 -0.81 -19.86 -16.22
C THR A 25 -0.59 -18.44 -15.71
N LEU A 26 0.69 -18.01 -15.61
CA LEU A 26 1.05 -16.64 -15.28
C LEU A 26 0.57 -15.64 -16.33
N ALA A 27 0.74 -15.96 -17.62
CA ALA A 27 0.26 -15.13 -18.72
C ALA A 27 -1.26 -14.97 -18.68
N LEU A 28 -2.00 -16.05 -18.45
CA LEU A 28 -3.46 -16.03 -18.37
C LEU A 28 -3.92 -15.17 -17.17
N LEU A 29 -3.29 -15.32 -16.01
CA LEU A 29 -3.57 -14.51 -14.83
C LEU A 29 -3.27 -13.03 -15.07
N ALA A 30 -2.13 -12.72 -15.71
CA ALA A 30 -1.75 -11.35 -16.09
C ALA A 30 -2.77 -10.72 -17.03
N ILE A 31 -3.23 -11.46 -18.07
CA ILE A 31 -4.24 -10.99 -19.02
C ILE A 31 -5.56 -10.70 -18.31
N VAL A 32 -6.02 -11.57 -17.42
CA VAL A 32 -7.26 -11.36 -16.65
C VAL A 32 -7.16 -10.10 -15.80
N LEU A 33 -6.03 -9.92 -15.08
CA LEU A 33 -5.81 -8.72 -14.26
C LEU A 33 -5.71 -7.45 -15.12
N LEU A 34 -5.06 -7.54 -16.29
CA LEU A 34 -4.96 -6.44 -17.24
C LEU A 34 -6.34 -6.01 -17.76
N VAL A 35 -7.17 -6.95 -18.18
CA VAL A 35 -8.55 -6.68 -18.66
C VAL A 35 -9.38 -6.04 -17.54
N LEU A 36 -9.25 -6.52 -16.29
CA LEU A 36 -9.94 -5.93 -15.14
C LEU A 36 -9.45 -4.52 -14.85
N LEU A 37 -8.17 -4.24 -15.02
CA LEU A 37 -7.58 -2.92 -14.85
C LEU A 37 -8.09 -1.94 -15.91
N LEU A 38 -8.11 -2.36 -17.17
CA LEU A 38 -8.59 -1.56 -18.30
C LEU A 38 -10.08 -1.19 -18.18
N ARG A 39 -10.89 -2.09 -17.58
CA ARG A 39 -12.31 -1.82 -17.29
C ARG A 39 -12.55 -0.80 -16.18
N THR A 40 -11.55 -0.51 -15.35
CA THR A 40 -11.76 0.33 -14.16
C THR A 40 -11.69 1.83 -14.48
N SER A 41 -10.61 2.35 -15.03
CA SER A 41 -10.51 3.74 -15.54
C SER A 41 -9.24 3.91 -16.38
N TRP A 42 -9.38 4.09 -17.67
CA TRP A 42 -8.29 4.22 -18.63
C TRP A 42 -7.25 5.28 -18.28
N ARG A 43 -7.69 6.46 -17.85
CA ARG A 43 -6.76 7.58 -17.54
C ARG A 43 -5.81 7.30 -16.37
N ARG A 44 -6.30 6.66 -15.31
CA ARG A 44 -5.47 6.32 -14.13
C ARG A 44 -4.68 5.03 -14.38
N ALA A 45 -5.26 4.05 -15.08
CA ALA A 45 -4.59 2.81 -15.42
C ALA A 45 -3.37 3.02 -16.31
N ARG A 46 -3.39 4.01 -17.21
CA ARG A 46 -2.30 4.31 -18.14
C ARG A 46 -0.96 4.59 -17.44
N LEU A 47 -0.96 5.37 -16.36
CA LEU A 47 0.27 5.67 -15.62
C LEU A 47 0.85 4.42 -14.96
N PHE A 48 -0.01 3.58 -14.36
CA PHE A 48 0.44 2.30 -13.80
C PHE A 48 0.95 1.35 -14.87
N LEU A 49 0.27 1.27 -16.03
CA LEU A 49 0.69 0.41 -17.14
C LEU A 49 2.05 0.81 -17.70
N ILE A 50 2.32 2.11 -17.85
CA ILE A 50 3.64 2.60 -18.28
C ILE A 50 4.71 2.19 -17.26
N GLY A 51 4.46 2.40 -15.96
CA GLY A 51 5.39 2.00 -14.91
C GLY A 51 5.66 0.49 -14.90
N ILE A 52 4.61 -0.33 -15.02
CA ILE A 52 4.74 -1.79 -15.10
C ILE A 52 5.50 -2.23 -16.35
N ALA A 53 5.21 -1.63 -17.51
CA ALA A 53 5.90 -1.96 -18.76
C ALA A 53 7.39 -1.61 -18.68
N VAL A 54 7.74 -0.43 -18.17
CA VAL A 54 9.14 -0.01 -18.01
C VAL A 54 9.87 -0.90 -17.03
N SER A 55 9.28 -1.21 -15.87
CA SER A 55 9.90 -2.08 -14.86
C SER A 55 10.06 -3.51 -15.35
N SER A 56 9.06 -4.04 -16.06
CA SER A 56 9.11 -5.38 -16.63
C SER A 56 10.14 -5.48 -17.74
N PHE A 57 10.21 -4.48 -18.61
CA PHE A 57 11.22 -4.41 -19.67
C PHE A 57 12.63 -4.29 -19.08
N GLY A 58 12.81 -3.45 -18.05
CA GLY A 58 14.09 -3.33 -17.35
C GLY A 58 14.54 -4.64 -16.72
N LEU A 59 13.64 -5.35 -16.06
CA LEU A 59 13.95 -6.65 -15.46
C LEU A 59 14.30 -7.69 -16.53
N PHE A 60 13.57 -7.73 -17.64
CA PHE A 60 13.85 -8.63 -18.76
C PHE A 60 15.24 -8.40 -19.35
N LEU A 61 15.67 -7.15 -19.43
CA LEU A 61 17.00 -6.78 -19.95
C LEU A 61 18.13 -7.12 -18.97
N ILE A 62 17.91 -6.93 -17.68
CA ILE A 62 18.93 -7.12 -16.64
C ILE A 62 19.10 -8.61 -16.30
N TRP A 63 18.03 -9.41 -16.36
CA TRP A 63 18.08 -10.81 -15.94
C TRP A 63 19.15 -11.65 -16.63
N PRO A 64 19.29 -11.68 -17.97
CA PRO A 64 20.33 -12.43 -18.65
C PRO A 64 21.76 -11.90 -18.40
N LEU A 65 21.88 -10.66 -17.91
CA LEU A 65 23.17 -10.07 -17.54
C LEU A 65 23.67 -10.50 -16.15
N THR A 66 22.74 -10.95 -15.29
CA THR A 66 23.05 -11.28 -13.88
C THR A 66 22.93 -12.77 -13.58
N ALA A 67 22.23 -13.55 -14.41
CA ALA A 67 22.01 -14.97 -14.21
C ALA A 67 23.06 -15.78 -14.99
N HIS A 68 24.06 -16.32 -14.31
CA HIS A 68 25.11 -17.16 -14.91
C HIS A 68 24.82 -18.66 -14.72
N THR A 69 23.64 -19.13 -15.13
CA THR A 69 23.18 -20.52 -14.85
C THR A 69 23.05 -21.42 -16.07
N GLY A 70 23.38 -20.95 -17.28
CA GLY A 70 23.15 -21.71 -18.51
C GLY A 70 24.38 -22.46 -19.02
N SER A 71 24.19 -23.69 -19.52
CA SER A 71 25.26 -24.55 -20.06
C SER A 71 25.55 -24.36 -21.57
N HIS A 72 24.65 -23.72 -22.31
CA HIS A 72 24.79 -23.52 -23.75
C HIS A 72 24.64 -22.04 -24.14
N PRO A 73 25.77 -21.30 -24.30
CA PRO A 73 25.71 -19.91 -24.70
C PRO A 73 25.24 -19.77 -26.15
N LEU A 74 24.23 -18.93 -26.38
CA LEU A 74 23.80 -18.53 -27.71
C LEU A 74 24.71 -17.44 -28.29
N TRP A 75 25.30 -16.67 -27.41
CA TRP A 75 26.22 -15.58 -27.77
C TRP A 75 27.24 -15.38 -26.66
N ASN A 76 28.54 -15.45 -27.05
CA ASN A 76 29.65 -15.18 -26.15
C ASN A 76 29.98 -13.70 -26.25
N GLY A 77 29.62 -12.93 -25.20
CA GLY A 77 29.93 -11.51 -25.11
C GLY A 77 31.33 -11.22 -24.57
N PRO A 78 31.73 -9.92 -24.54
CA PRO A 78 33.01 -9.52 -24.00
C PRO A 78 33.07 -9.75 -22.48
N ILE A 79 34.23 -10.18 -21.98
CA ILE A 79 34.48 -10.34 -20.55
C ILE A 79 34.65 -8.96 -19.92
N LEU A 80 33.70 -8.56 -19.06
CA LEU A 80 33.81 -7.32 -18.30
C LEU A 80 34.38 -7.60 -16.91
N PRO A 81 35.36 -6.81 -16.43
CA PRO A 81 36.09 -7.08 -15.20
C PRO A 81 35.24 -7.04 -13.91
N VAL A 82 34.02 -6.52 -13.99
CA VAL A 82 33.09 -6.38 -12.84
C VAL A 82 31.88 -7.31 -12.96
N LEU A 83 31.43 -7.65 -14.15
CA LEU A 83 30.21 -8.42 -14.42
C LEU A 83 30.49 -9.85 -14.94
N GLY A 84 31.73 -10.22 -15.17
CA GLY A 84 32.07 -11.53 -15.75
C GLY A 84 31.84 -11.63 -17.27
N SER A 85 31.70 -12.84 -17.82
CA SER A 85 31.34 -13.08 -19.22
C SER A 85 29.82 -12.85 -19.39
N ILE A 86 29.45 -11.99 -20.35
CA ILE A 86 28.04 -11.79 -20.70
C ILE A 86 27.64 -12.88 -21.71
N ASP A 87 27.30 -14.04 -21.20
CA ASP A 87 26.83 -15.15 -22.02
C ASP A 87 25.30 -15.20 -21.94
N VAL A 88 24.61 -15.08 -23.06
CA VAL A 88 23.13 -15.15 -23.09
C VAL A 88 22.74 -16.56 -23.52
N THR A 89 22.09 -17.27 -22.61
CA THR A 89 21.58 -18.64 -22.84
C THR A 89 20.07 -18.66 -23.08
N ARG A 90 19.58 -19.67 -23.80
CA ARG A 90 18.13 -19.87 -23.96
C ARG A 90 17.40 -20.09 -22.63
N GLU A 91 18.04 -20.78 -21.72
CA GLU A 91 17.52 -21.09 -20.39
C GLU A 91 17.34 -19.79 -19.56
N GLU A 92 18.28 -18.87 -19.65
CA GLU A 92 18.23 -17.57 -18.98
C GLU A 92 17.14 -16.65 -19.56
N LEU A 93 16.95 -16.67 -20.88
CA LEU A 93 15.85 -15.94 -21.51
C LEU A 93 14.48 -16.51 -21.12
N ALA A 94 14.36 -17.83 -21.02
CA ALA A 94 13.14 -18.47 -20.56
C ALA A 94 12.85 -18.14 -19.09
N ALA A 95 13.85 -18.27 -18.22
CA ALA A 95 13.73 -17.91 -16.81
C ALA A 95 13.44 -16.42 -16.61
N GLY A 96 14.11 -15.53 -17.36
CA GLY A 96 13.88 -14.10 -17.36
C GLY A 96 12.47 -13.73 -17.80
N SER A 97 11.92 -14.41 -18.80
CA SER A 97 10.55 -14.19 -19.26
C SER A 97 9.51 -14.56 -18.19
N VAL A 98 9.70 -15.69 -17.48
CA VAL A 98 8.84 -16.11 -16.37
C VAL A 98 8.92 -15.10 -15.22
N GLN A 99 10.12 -14.64 -14.87
CA GLN A 99 10.32 -13.69 -13.77
C GLN A 99 9.72 -12.31 -14.09
N THR A 100 9.88 -11.86 -15.34
CA THR A 100 9.28 -10.63 -15.84
C THR A 100 7.74 -10.71 -15.82
N LEU A 101 7.19 -11.83 -16.24
CA LEU A 101 5.74 -12.06 -16.23
C LEU A 101 5.19 -12.13 -14.81
N ARG A 102 5.95 -12.73 -13.87
CA ARG A 102 5.62 -12.74 -12.44
C ARG A 102 5.58 -11.33 -11.87
N LEU A 103 6.61 -10.53 -12.15
CA LEU A 103 6.65 -9.12 -11.72
C LEU A 103 5.45 -8.34 -12.27
N ALA A 104 5.17 -8.48 -13.58
CA ALA A 104 4.05 -7.80 -14.22
C ALA A 104 2.71 -8.20 -13.58
N THR A 105 2.51 -9.48 -13.29
CA THR A 105 1.26 -10.00 -12.67
C THR A 105 1.07 -9.43 -11.27
N VAL A 106 2.12 -9.44 -10.43
CA VAL A 106 2.09 -8.88 -9.08
C VAL A 106 1.83 -7.37 -9.14
N ALA A 107 2.53 -6.66 -10.01
CA ALA A 107 2.36 -5.21 -10.17
C ALA A 107 0.95 -4.84 -10.67
N LEU A 108 0.35 -5.63 -11.58
CA LEU A 108 -1.04 -5.46 -12.02
C LEU A 108 -2.04 -5.68 -10.87
N ALA A 109 -1.81 -6.67 -10.01
CA ALA A 109 -2.64 -6.90 -8.84
C ALA A 109 -2.60 -5.72 -7.87
N PHE A 110 -1.40 -5.17 -7.59
CA PHE A 110 -1.25 -3.98 -6.77
C PHE A 110 -1.86 -2.73 -7.40
N ALA A 111 -1.72 -2.53 -8.71
CA ALA A 111 -2.34 -1.42 -9.44
C ALA A 111 -3.88 -1.49 -9.34
N LEU A 112 -4.45 -2.69 -9.47
CA LEU A 112 -5.88 -2.92 -9.26
C LEU A 112 -6.32 -2.63 -7.83
N ALA A 113 -5.51 -3.05 -6.83
CA ALA A 113 -5.76 -2.73 -5.43
C ALA A 113 -5.78 -1.22 -5.20
N ALA A 114 -4.76 -0.50 -5.68
CA ALA A 114 -4.62 0.94 -5.54
C ALA A 114 -5.79 1.73 -6.17
N LEU A 115 -6.31 1.25 -7.31
CA LEU A 115 -7.39 1.93 -8.03
C LEU A 115 -8.81 1.58 -7.54
N LYS A 116 -9.03 0.36 -7.05
CA LYS A 116 -10.37 -0.12 -6.65
C LYS A 116 -10.65 -0.04 -5.17
N ILE A 117 -9.60 -0.09 -4.35
CA ILE A 117 -9.75 -0.15 -2.91
C ILE A 117 -9.70 1.27 -2.36
N ASP A 118 -10.80 1.68 -1.76
CA ASP A 118 -10.91 2.93 -1.02
C ASP A 118 -10.20 2.73 0.34
N GLN A 119 -9.02 3.31 0.48
CA GLN A 119 -8.18 3.17 1.67
C GLN A 119 -8.89 3.66 2.93
N ASP A 120 -9.70 4.72 2.81
CA ASP A 120 -10.49 5.26 3.92
C ASP A 120 -11.53 4.26 4.43
N ARG A 121 -12.11 3.44 3.55
CA ARG A 121 -13.05 2.38 3.92
C ARG A 121 -12.36 1.21 4.59
N LEU A 122 -11.16 0.84 4.15
CA LEU A 122 -10.36 -0.20 4.81
C LEU A 122 -10.06 0.13 6.26
N VAL A 123 -9.58 1.35 6.48
CA VAL A 123 -9.24 1.85 7.82
C VAL A 123 -10.48 1.85 8.72
N ARG A 124 -11.66 2.15 8.19
CA ARG A 124 -12.92 2.13 8.95
C ARG A 124 -13.44 0.73 9.25
N GLU A 125 -13.11 -0.29 8.46
CA GLU A 125 -13.54 -1.67 8.67
C GLU A 125 -12.74 -2.38 9.76
N THR A 126 -11.50 -1.99 10.01
CA THR A 126 -10.65 -2.61 11.04
C THR A 126 -11.03 -2.11 12.43
N ARG A 127 -11.43 -3.03 13.33
CA ARG A 127 -11.83 -2.71 14.71
C ARG A 127 -10.71 -2.03 15.51
N LEU A 128 -9.45 -2.37 15.27
CA LEU A 128 -8.28 -1.71 15.88
C LEU A 128 -8.16 -0.25 15.43
N ALA A 129 -8.52 0.04 14.19
CA ALA A 129 -8.42 1.37 13.61
C ALA A 129 -9.45 2.37 14.16
N ARG A 130 -10.55 1.95 14.81
CA ARG A 130 -11.58 2.89 15.28
C ARG A 130 -11.04 3.90 16.29
N ARG A 131 -10.21 3.46 17.24
CA ARG A 131 -9.55 4.36 18.20
C ARG A 131 -8.47 5.18 17.52
N SER A 132 -7.62 4.53 16.72
CA SER A 132 -6.54 5.19 15.97
C SER A 132 -7.06 6.19 14.94
N VAL A 133 -8.13 5.85 14.20
CA VAL A 133 -8.77 6.76 13.24
C VAL A 133 -9.33 8.00 13.91
N LEU A 134 -9.98 7.83 15.07
CA LEU A 134 -10.47 8.98 15.80
C LEU A 134 -9.31 9.86 16.28
N THR A 135 -8.25 9.25 16.83
CA THR A 135 -7.05 9.98 17.27
C THR A 135 -6.42 10.75 16.13
N VAL A 136 -6.24 10.12 14.96
CA VAL A 136 -5.70 10.78 13.76
C VAL A 136 -6.63 11.89 13.29
N ALA A 137 -7.95 11.64 13.22
CA ALA A 137 -8.92 12.66 12.81
C ALA A 137 -8.96 13.85 13.76
N LEU A 138 -8.82 13.62 15.08
CA LEU A 138 -8.68 14.69 16.05
C LEU A 138 -7.35 15.42 15.91
N ALA A 139 -6.24 14.70 15.74
CA ALA A 139 -4.93 15.30 15.55
C ALA A 139 -4.89 16.19 14.30
N THR A 140 -5.37 15.71 13.16
CA THR A 140 -5.40 16.51 11.90
C THR A 140 -6.26 17.76 12.04
N ARG A 141 -7.35 17.70 12.81
CA ARG A 141 -8.21 18.86 13.08
C ARG A 141 -7.57 19.84 14.06
N LEU A 142 -6.73 19.35 14.98
CA LEU A 142 -6.09 20.19 15.99
C LEU A 142 -4.85 20.91 15.45
N ILE A 143 -4.17 20.40 14.44
CA ILE A 143 -2.97 21.03 13.85
C ILE A 143 -3.21 22.51 13.50
N PRO A 144 -4.25 22.90 12.72
CA PRO A 144 -4.46 24.30 12.38
C PRO A 144 -4.80 25.19 13.59
N THR A 145 -5.28 24.58 14.68
CA THR A 145 -5.56 25.29 15.92
C THR A 145 -4.28 25.53 16.70
N LEU A 146 -3.41 24.53 16.78
CA LEU A 146 -2.09 24.65 17.40
C LEU A 146 -1.21 25.69 16.68
N GLU A 147 -1.28 25.76 15.34
CA GLU A 147 -0.58 26.78 14.57
C GLU A 147 -1.03 28.20 14.96
N ARG A 148 -2.35 28.42 15.09
CA ARG A 148 -2.90 29.72 15.52
C ARG A 148 -2.51 30.05 16.95
N ASP A 149 -2.58 29.06 17.85
CA ASP A 149 -2.16 29.25 19.25
C ASP A 149 -0.67 29.60 19.31
N ALA A 150 0.18 28.93 18.50
CA ALA A 150 1.60 29.22 18.44
C ALA A 150 1.88 30.67 18.01
N VAL A 151 1.17 31.17 17.00
CA VAL A 151 1.30 32.57 16.56
C VAL A 151 0.87 33.52 17.67
N GLY A 152 -0.25 33.27 18.37
CA GLY A 152 -0.71 34.08 19.46
C GLY A 152 0.28 34.11 20.67
N PHE A 153 0.91 32.98 20.98
CA PHE A 153 1.96 32.93 22.03
C PHE A 153 3.21 33.69 21.60
N VAL A 154 3.62 33.65 20.36
CA VAL A 154 4.74 34.46 19.83
C VAL A 154 4.44 35.94 20.01
N GLU A 155 3.26 36.37 19.61
CA GLU A 155 2.83 37.78 19.76
C GLU A 155 2.78 38.21 21.21
N ALA A 156 2.22 37.38 22.09
CA ALA A 156 2.17 37.66 23.51
C ALA A 156 3.56 37.76 24.18
N LEU A 157 4.52 36.91 23.79
CA LEU A 157 5.88 36.94 24.27
C LEU A 157 6.63 38.18 23.75
N ARG A 158 6.46 38.54 22.50
CA ARG A 158 7.03 39.77 21.91
C ARG A 158 6.49 41.00 22.64
N GLY A 159 5.18 41.05 22.94
CA GLY A 159 4.60 42.15 23.71
C GLY A 159 5.18 42.28 25.14
N ARG A 160 5.74 41.20 25.70
CA ARG A 160 6.45 41.16 26.97
C ARG A 160 7.97 41.42 26.86
N GLY A 161 8.46 41.78 25.66
CA GLY A 161 9.88 42.06 25.42
C GLY A 161 10.76 40.78 25.32
N VAL A 162 10.16 39.60 25.17
CA VAL A 162 10.91 38.35 25.08
C VAL A 162 11.21 38.04 23.62
N GLU A 163 12.47 37.92 23.26
CA GLU A 163 12.87 37.46 21.92
C GLU A 163 12.57 35.99 21.71
N VAL A 164 11.86 35.70 20.63
CA VAL A 164 11.41 34.32 20.24
C VAL A 164 12.21 33.82 19.05
N GLU A 165 13.34 34.43 18.73
CA GLU A 165 14.19 34.06 17.60
C GLU A 165 15.14 32.92 17.95
N GLY A 166 15.43 32.07 16.92
CA GLY A 166 16.31 30.92 17.08
C GLY A 166 15.70 29.73 17.81
N LEU A 167 16.49 28.67 18.04
CA LEU A 167 16.05 27.42 18.65
C LEU A 167 15.67 27.60 20.13
N ARG A 168 16.43 28.42 20.89
CA ARG A 168 16.15 28.72 22.29
C ARG A 168 14.87 29.56 22.50
N GLY A 169 14.60 30.50 21.58
CA GLY A 169 13.36 31.29 21.60
C GLY A 169 12.14 30.39 21.33
N ARG A 170 12.24 29.51 20.33
CA ARG A 170 11.17 28.55 19.98
C ARG A 170 10.91 27.53 21.08
N SER A 171 11.93 27.08 21.80
CA SER A 171 11.74 26.13 22.91
C SER A 171 10.90 26.72 24.07
N ARG A 172 10.92 28.04 24.29
CA ARG A 172 10.07 28.73 25.28
C ARG A 172 8.58 28.65 24.94
N LEU A 173 8.23 28.43 23.67
CA LEU A 173 6.84 28.24 23.25
C LEU A 173 6.31 26.86 23.59
N LEU A 174 7.17 25.84 23.75
CA LEU A 174 6.74 24.44 23.93
C LEU A 174 5.94 24.27 25.23
N ALA A 175 6.38 24.85 26.33
CA ALA A 175 5.71 24.71 27.63
C ALA A 175 4.26 25.26 27.61
N PRO A 176 3.99 26.52 27.17
CA PRO A 176 2.63 27.02 27.08
C PRO A 176 1.78 26.32 26.03
N LEU A 177 2.36 25.91 24.88
CA LEU A 177 1.64 25.16 23.87
C LEU A 177 1.20 23.76 24.36
N VAL A 178 2.10 23.08 25.07
CA VAL A 178 1.78 21.77 25.68
C VAL A 178 0.72 21.92 26.76
N ALA A 179 0.85 22.91 27.65
CA ALA A 179 -0.12 23.15 28.70
C ALA A 179 -1.51 23.45 28.14
N SER A 180 -1.62 24.36 27.17
CA SER A 180 -2.89 24.72 26.51
C SER A 180 -3.48 23.53 25.74
N SER A 181 -2.67 22.75 25.06
CA SER A 181 -3.16 21.56 24.33
C SER A 181 -3.62 20.45 25.29
N LEU A 182 -2.97 20.29 26.43
CA LEU A 182 -3.37 19.33 27.46
C LEU A 182 -4.70 19.72 28.12
N GLU A 183 -4.89 20.99 28.48
CA GLU A 183 -6.14 21.50 29.02
C GLU A 183 -7.31 21.29 28.03
N ARG A 184 -7.07 21.60 26.76
CA ARG A 184 -8.04 21.34 25.67
C ARG A 184 -8.34 19.86 25.50
N ALA A 185 -7.33 18.99 25.64
CA ALA A 185 -7.52 17.54 25.56
C ALA A 185 -8.38 17.03 26.73
N PHE A 186 -8.21 17.53 27.94
CA PHE A 186 -9.06 17.20 29.09
C PHE A 186 -10.50 17.65 28.86
N THR A 187 -10.72 18.90 28.49
CA THR A 187 -12.07 19.42 28.21
C THR A 187 -12.76 18.62 27.09
N LEU A 188 -12.01 18.24 26.04
CA LEU A 188 -12.51 17.40 24.96
C LEU A 188 -12.87 16.00 25.47
N ALA A 189 -12.01 15.37 26.29
CA ALA A 189 -12.25 14.06 26.86
C ALA A 189 -13.51 14.04 27.74
N GLU A 190 -13.68 15.02 28.63
CA GLU A 190 -14.87 15.19 29.47
C GLU A 190 -16.14 15.35 28.62
N SER A 191 -16.09 16.18 27.57
CA SER A 191 -17.20 16.36 26.66
C SER A 191 -17.57 15.09 25.88
N MET A 192 -16.57 14.28 25.52
CA MET A 192 -16.78 13.00 24.86
C MET A 192 -17.37 11.97 25.81
N GLU A 193 -16.90 11.93 27.06
CA GLU A 193 -17.42 11.03 28.08
C GLU A 193 -18.88 11.37 28.43
N ALA A 194 -19.20 12.64 28.58
CA ALA A 194 -20.57 13.12 28.79
C ALA A 194 -21.51 12.71 27.63
N ARG A 195 -21.01 12.64 26.42
CA ARG A 195 -21.76 12.12 25.25
C ARG A 195 -21.77 10.59 25.15
N GLY A 196 -21.24 9.88 26.16
CA GLY A 196 -21.24 8.41 26.23
C GLY A 196 -20.14 7.75 25.37
N TYR A 197 -19.11 8.48 24.98
CA TYR A 197 -17.97 7.90 24.30
C TYR A 197 -17.23 6.94 25.26
N GLY A 198 -16.95 5.72 24.79
CA GLY A 198 -16.29 4.70 25.64
C GLY A 198 -17.24 3.74 26.36
N ARG A 199 -18.49 4.09 26.57
CA ARG A 199 -19.51 3.14 26.98
C ARG A 199 -19.75 2.17 25.81
N SER A 200 -19.84 0.84 26.12
CA SER A 200 -19.92 -0.26 25.15
C SER A 200 -20.78 0.11 23.92
N ALA A 201 -20.11 0.60 22.90
CA ALA A 201 -20.77 1.03 21.71
C ALA A 201 -21.44 -0.19 21.08
N ARG A 202 -22.77 -0.22 21.09
CA ARG A 202 -23.51 -1.04 20.14
C ARG A 202 -22.84 -0.87 18.79
N PRO A 203 -22.49 -1.93 18.08
CA PRO A 203 -21.89 -1.81 16.76
C PRO A 203 -22.85 -1.00 15.90
N LEU A 204 -22.51 0.27 15.65
CA LEU A 204 -23.19 1.11 14.67
C LEU A 204 -22.90 0.52 13.30
N GLY A 205 -23.77 -0.32 12.86
CA GLY A 205 -23.71 -1.06 11.63
C GLY A 205 -24.03 -2.52 11.93
N ALA A 206 -25.28 -2.90 11.64
CA ALA A 206 -25.65 -4.30 11.55
C ALA A 206 -24.55 -5.00 10.75
N ARG A 207 -23.98 -6.05 11.31
CA ARG A 207 -23.01 -6.92 10.64
C ARG A 207 -23.68 -7.38 9.36
N ARG A 208 -23.43 -6.60 8.29
CA ARG A 208 -24.06 -6.84 6.99
C ARG A 208 -23.65 -8.24 6.59
N ARG A 209 -24.63 -9.14 6.54
CA ARG A 209 -24.38 -10.54 6.16
C ARG A 209 -23.56 -10.53 4.87
N ALA A 210 -22.53 -11.36 4.83
CA ALA A 210 -21.71 -11.50 3.63
C ALA A 210 -22.63 -11.83 2.46
N ASN A 211 -22.52 -11.08 1.40
CA ASN A 211 -23.31 -11.31 0.19
C ASN A 211 -22.81 -12.62 -0.44
N ARG A 212 -23.69 -13.39 -1.07
CA ARG A 212 -23.32 -14.64 -1.79
C ARG A 212 -22.13 -14.43 -2.74
N ARG A 213 -22.06 -13.28 -3.38
CA ARG A 213 -20.92 -12.88 -4.24
C ARG A 213 -19.62 -12.70 -3.48
N GLU A 214 -19.66 -12.24 -2.24
CA GLU A 214 -18.46 -12.06 -1.38
C GLU A 214 -17.96 -13.42 -0.87
N CYS A 215 -18.86 -14.31 -0.50
CA CYS A 215 -18.51 -15.69 -0.14
C CYS A 215 -17.93 -16.46 -1.32
N ALA A 216 -18.50 -16.31 -2.52
CA ALA A 216 -17.97 -16.92 -3.73
C ALA A 216 -16.57 -16.39 -4.09
N ALA A 217 -16.33 -15.08 -3.93
CA ALA A 217 -15.00 -14.49 -4.17
C ALA A 217 -13.95 -15.00 -3.18
N LEU A 218 -14.31 -15.15 -1.90
CA LEU A 218 -13.42 -15.74 -0.88
C LEU A 218 -13.16 -17.22 -1.15
N ALA A 219 -14.18 -17.99 -1.49
CA ALA A 219 -14.02 -19.40 -1.85
C ALA A 219 -13.13 -19.55 -3.09
N PHE A 220 -13.32 -18.72 -4.10
CA PHE A 220 -12.49 -18.69 -5.30
C PHE A 220 -11.03 -18.32 -4.98
N SER A 221 -10.79 -17.36 -4.08
CA SER A 221 -9.44 -16.98 -3.67
C SER A 221 -8.70 -18.12 -2.96
N VAL A 222 -9.40 -18.84 -2.07
CA VAL A 222 -8.86 -20.01 -1.38
C VAL A 222 -8.58 -21.15 -2.35
N LEU A 223 -9.52 -21.43 -3.25
CA LEU A 223 -9.36 -22.46 -4.29
C LEU A 223 -8.16 -22.17 -5.19
N LEU A 224 -7.96 -20.91 -5.57
CA LEU A 224 -6.87 -20.48 -6.42
C LEU A 224 -5.51 -20.69 -5.74
N VAL A 225 -5.40 -20.39 -4.44
CA VAL A 225 -4.18 -20.65 -3.64
C VAL A 225 -3.94 -22.15 -3.47
N ILE A 226 -4.97 -22.93 -3.16
CA ILE A 226 -4.85 -24.38 -3.01
C ILE A 226 -4.43 -25.02 -4.35
N CYS A 227 -5.06 -24.62 -5.45
CA CYS A 227 -4.71 -25.11 -6.78
C CYS A 227 -3.26 -24.75 -7.15
N SER A 228 -2.79 -23.55 -6.81
CA SER A 228 -1.40 -23.15 -7.04
C SER A 228 -0.39 -23.97 -6.21
N LEU A 229 -0.77 -24.35 -4.98
CA LEU A 229 0.06 -25.20 -4.10
C LEU A 229 0.09 -26.67 -4.52
N LEU A 230 -1.00 -27.17 -5.11
CA LEU A 230 -1.05 -28.56 -5.60
C LEU A 230 -0.32 -28.76 -6.93
N TRP A 231 -0.03 -27.68 -7.65
CA TRP A 231 0.68 -27.68 -8.93
C TRP A 231 2.18 -27.33 -8.78
N LEU A 232 2.71 -27.29 -7.60
CA LEU A 232 4.12 -27.11 -7.28
C LEU A 232 4.82 -28.44 -7.28
#